data_f7e3df131e2ddcea94b87e39f8ab8b5d
#
_entry.id   f7e3df131e2ddcea94b87e39f8ab8b5d
#
_cell.length_a   1.000
_cell.length_b   1.000
_cell.length_c   1.000
_cell.angle_alpha   90.00
_cell.angle_beta   90.00
_cell.angle_gamma   90.00
#
_symmetry.space_group_name_H-M   'P 1'
#
loop_
_entity.id
_entity.type
_entity.pdbx_description
1 polymer ?
#
loop_
_entity_poly.entity_id
_entity_poly.type
_entity_poly.pdbx_seq_one_letter_code
_entity_poly.pdbx_strand_id
1 'polypeptide(L)'
;MNMFTKILECPAFRSVLACTLGVIILAPAALAQYSIKEVPKDLPIIPMHIQEVLDSIEKNNPSLKAAQAEMEAEKLTNKGEAFLPDPEVEFNYLWGANGIGNRHDVRVTQSFDFPTLSGMKHSWVKGKGELAYLKYKAERQNILLAAKQNCIDLVYYNALVKELFTHLEQAKSQVSSFEKKIKVGDANVMDLNKAKVHLTSVQGKFSRAEVERKRLLSELRSMNGGNPIGFNATYYELGEDLPADFEAWFQTASGKSPSIQYVRKAAEVDKKQLSIDKTSWIPELSVGYMSEIAKADKYRGLTLGVSIPLWTNGNKVKQSKARLTAAQSRQTAVEQQFYYTLQSQYAEAASLKANSEMMRQALTEADNRNFLLEAQSKGEISMVEYLVEIDQYYEALEQTLSTERDYRHALAQLNAVEL
;
A
#
# COMPACT_ATOMS: atom_id res chain seq x y z
N MET A 1 4.71 48.32 -31.19
CA MET A 1 5.08 49.19 -30.07
C MET A 1 3.77 49.78 -29.56
N ASN A 2 3.09 49.37 -28.50
CA ASN A 2 3.37 48.61 -27.33
C ASN A 2 2.05 48.05 -26.74
N MET A 3 1.84 46.78 -26.79
CA MET A 3 0.71 46.14 -26.07
C MET A 3 1.11 45.68 -24.65
N PHE A 4 2.40 45.78 -24.32
CA PHE A 4 2.97 45.35 -23.04
C PHE A 4 2.98 46.41 -21.92
N THR A 5 2.74 47.69 -22.26
CA THR A 5 2.78 48.77 -21.26
C THR A 5 1.43 49.04 -20.57
N LYS A 6 0.32 48.47 -21.04
CA LYS A 6 -1.01 48.66 -20.44
C LYS A 6 -1.43 47.63 -19.38
N ILE A 7 -0.61 46.59 -19.18
CA ILE A 7 -0.90 45.55 -18.17
C ILE A 7 -0.35 45.91 -16.76
N LEU A 8 0.52 46.93 -16.70
CA LEU A 8 1.15 47.37 -15.43
C LEU A 8 0.39 48.48 -14.68
N GLU A 9 -0.74 48.95 -15.21
CA GLU A 9 -1.54 49.99 -14.57
C GLU A 9 -2.85 49.49 -13.92
N CYS A 10 -3.06 48.18 -13.80
CA CYS A 10 -4.24 47.66 -13.13
C CYS A 10 -4.04 47.64 -11.59
N PRO A 11 -4.85 48.38 -10.82
CA PRO A 11 -4.67 48.51 -9.36
C PRO A 11 -4.78 47.21 -8.58
N ALA A 12 -5.29 46.12 -9.19
CA ALA A 12 -5.36 44.81 -8.61
C ALA A 12 -4.01 44.04 -8.55
N PHE A 13 -2.98 44.49 -9.32
CA PHE A 13 -1.66 43.84 -9.35
C PHE A 13 -0.65 44.49 -8.39
N ARG A 14 -0.95 45.67 -7.85
CA ARG A 14 -0.10 46.35 -6.86
C ARG A 14 -0.25 45.84 -5.44
N SER A 15 -1.34 45.16 -5.11
CA SER A 15 -1.58 44.63 -3.78
C SER A 15 -0.93 43.25 -3.52
N VAL A 16 -0.47 42.52 -4.53
CA VAL A 16 0.13 41.20 -4.39
C VAL A 16 1.67 41.26 -4.28
N LEU A 17 2.29 42.36 -4.77
CA LEU A 17 3.76 42.50 -4.73
C LEU A 17 4.28 43.26 -3.48
N ALA A 18 3.39 43.80 -2.65
CA ALA A 18 3.77 44.54 -1.44
C ALA A 18 3.80 43.66 -0.16
N CYS A 19 3.42 42.38 -0.23
CA CYS A 19 3.40 41.46 0.92
C CYS A 19 4.62 40.54 1.03
N THR A 20 5.62 40.64 0.14
CA THR A 20 6.77 39.70 0.19
C THR A 20 8.13 40.34 0.54
N LEU A 21 8.18 41.57 0.94
CA LEU A 21 9.44 42.23 1.34
C LEU A 21 9.22 43.06 2.62
N GLY A 22 9.33 42.43 3.74
CA GLY A 22 9.43 43.10 5.01
C GLY A 22 8.81 42.30 6.16
N VAL A 23 9.51 41.41 6.75
CA VAL A 23 9.69 41.20 8.20
C VAL A 23 10.66 40.02 8.39
N ILE A 24 11.96 40.26 8.30
CA ILE A 24 12.92 39.51 9.12
C ILE A 24 12.94 40.18 10.47
N ILE A 25 12.01 39.83 11.33
CA ILE A 25 12.13 40.09 12.76
C ILE A 25 12.77 38.84 13.34
N LEU A 26 14.00 39.01 13.87
CA LEU A 26 14.61 38.06 14.79
C LEU A 26 13.63 37.80 15.94
N ALA A 27 12.90 36.71 15.86
CA ALA A 27 12.24 36.14 17.02
C ALA A 27 13.31 35.37 17.82
N PRO A 28 13.46 35.63 19.14
CA PRO A 28 14.31 34.79 19.96
C PRO A 28 13.79 33.36 19.90
N ALA A 29 14.72 32.41 19.80
CA ALA A 29 14.42 30.98 19.82
C ALA A 29 13.67 30.64 21.12
N ALA A 30 12.35 30.75 21.08
CA ALA A 30 11.50 30.04 21.98
C ALA A 30 11.64 28.56 21.59
N LEU A 31 12.51 27.85 22.30
CA LEU A 31 12.44 26.40 22.39
C LEU A 31 11.01 26.06 22.79
N ALA A 32 10.17 25.79 21.81
CA ALA A 32 8.90 25.12 22.03
C ALA A 32 9.26 23.81 22.74
N GLN A 33 9.19 23.80 24.05
CA GLN A 33 9.08 22.58 24.82
C GLN A 33 7.83 21.86 24.28
N TYR A 34 8.04 20.99 23.30
CA TYR A 34 7.06 19.99 22.97
C TYR A 34 6.93 19.14 24.24
N SER A 35 5.99 19.52 25.07
CA SER A 35 5.49 18.67 26.14
C SER A 35 4.95 17.46 25.45
N ILE A 36 5.76 16.39 25.38
CA ILE A 36 5.28 15.04 25.08
C ILE A 36 4.23 14.78 26.16
N LYS A 37 2.95 14.98 25.84
CA LYS A 37 1.89 14.46 26.68
C LYS A 37 2.22 12.99 26.86
N GLU A 38 2.60 12.63 28.08
CA GLU A 38 2.79 11.23 28.44
C GLU A 38 1.58 10.48 27.96
N VAL A 39 1.82 9.49 27.10
CA VAL A 39 0.78 8.53 26.68
C VAL A 39 0.25 7.96 28.00
N PRO A 40 -1.07 7.97 28.24
CA PRO A 40 -1.63 7.38 29.46
C PRO A 40 -1.08 5.99 29.63
N LYS A 41 -0.41 5.72 30.75
CA LYS A 41 0.22 4.44 31.07
C LYS A 41 -0.78 3.29 31.29
N ASP A 42 -2.07 3.57 31.27
CA ASP A 42 -3.12 2.69 31.80
C ASP A 42 -4.27 2.42 30.84
N LEU A 43 -3.97 2.17 29.54
CA LEU A 43 -4.90 1.39 28.76
C LEU A 43 -4.52 -0.09 29.00
N PRO A 44 -5.46 -0.96 29.42
CA PRO A 44 -5.18 -2.38 29.48
C PRO A 44 -4.76 -2.82 28.08
N ILE A 45 -3.48 -3.19 27.94
CA ILE A 45 -2.95 -3.77 26.70
C ILE A 45 -3.58 -5.16 26.64
N ILE A 46 -4.76 -5.26 26.02
CA ILE A 46 -5.32 -6.53 25.61
C ILE A 46 -4.37 -7.04 24.53
N PRO A 47 -3.74 -8.21 24.69
CA PRO A 47 -2.88 -8.76 23.65
C PRO A 47 -3.75 -8.98 22.39
N MET A 48 -3.55 -8.15 21.39
CA MET A 48 -4.25 -8.27 20.10
C MET A 48 -3.57 -9.37 19.28
N HIS A 49 -4.39 -10.23 18.68
CA HIS A 49 -3.93 -11.15 17.65
C HIS A 49 -3.59 -10.38 16.35
N ILE A 50 -2.71 -10.93 15.52
CA ILE A 50 -2.35 -10.29 14.25
C ILE A 50 -3.61 -9.97 13.42
N GLN A 51 -4.58 -10.89 13.38
CA GLN A 51 -5.83 -10.68 12.65
C GLN A 51 -6.62 -9.46 13.16
N GLU A 52 -6.71 -9.24 14.46
CA GLU A 52 -7.39 -8.08 15.05
C GLU A 52 -6.70 -6.76 14.68
N VAL A 53 -5.36 -6.78 14.58
CA VAL A 53 -4.59 -5.62 14.09
C VAL A 53 -4.91 -5.34 12.63
N LEU A 54 -4.96 -6.39 11.78
CA LEU A 54 -5.30 -6.25 10.36
C LEU A 54 -6.72 -5.71 10.19
N ASP A 55 -7.70 -6.22 10.92
CA ASP A 55 -9.10 -5.77 10.88
C ASP A 55 -9.23 -4.30 11.31
N SER A 56 -8.47 -3.89 12.34
CA SER A 56 -8.44 -2.49 12.79
C SER A 56 -7.84 -1.58 11.72
N ILE A 57 -6.74 -1.99 11.09
CA ILE A 57 -6.09 -1.23 10.01
C ILE A 57 -7.00 -1.16 8.79
N GLU A 58 -7.63 -2.26 8.40
CA GLU A 58 -8.57 -2.26 7.27
C GLU A 58 -9.69 -1.23 7.45
N LYS A 59 -10.22 -1.11 8.66
CA LYS A 59 -11.29 -0.15 8.99
C LYS A 59 -10.80 1.31 9.02
N ASN A 60 -9.59 1.55 9.52
CA ASN A 60 -9.15 2.90 9.88
C ASN A 60 -8.14 3.50 8.90
N ASN A 61 -7.49 2.69 8.06
CA ASN A 61 -6.39 3.13 7.19
C ASN A 61 -6.83 4.22 6.21
N PRO A 62 -6.17 5.40 6.22
CA PRO A 62 -6.54 6.51 5.34
C PRO A 62 -6.32 6.20 3.86
N SER A 63 -5.26 5.44 3.51
CA SER A 63 -4.95 5.07 2.13
C SER A 63 -6.01 4.11 1.57
N LEU A 64 -6.51 3.16 2.38
CA LEU A 64 -7.61 2.27 1.96
C LEU A 64 -8.90 3.05 1.72
N LYS A 65 -9.21 4.03 2.56
CA LYS A 65 -10.38 4.92 2.37
C LYS A 65 -10.24 5.75 1.10
N ALA A 66 -9.04 6.26 0.82
CA ALA A 66 -8.75 6.99 -0.42
C ALA A 66 -8.90 6.08 -1.64
N ALA A 67 -8.29 4.90 -1.62
CA ALA A 67 -8.39 3.92 -2.72
C ALA A 67 -9.84 3.47 -2.97
N GLN A 68 -10.64 3.32 -1.92
CA GLN A 68 -12.08 3.03 -2.05
C GLN A 68 -12.84 4.17 -2.72
N ALA A 69 -12.57 5.42 -2.32
CA ALA A 69 -13.20 6.60 -2.94
C ALA A 69 -12.77 6.76 -4.40
N GLU A 70 -11.49 6.53 -4.73
CA GLU A 70 -10.99 6.52 -6.11
C GLU A 70 -11.65 5.45 -6.97
N MET A 71 -11.82 4.23 -6.43
CA MET A 71 -12.54 3.16 -7.10
C MET A 71 -13.99 3.56 -7.42
N GLU A 72 -14.71 4.17 -6.47
CA GLU A 72 -16.09 4.64 -6.71
C GLU A 72 -16.12 5.78 -7.74
N ALA A 73 -15.18 6.72 -7.67
CA ALA A 73 -15.06 7.80 -8.66
C ALA A 73 -14.80 7.24 -10.07
N GLU A 74 -13.88 6.27 -10.20
CA GLU A 74 -13.59 5.62 -11.48
C GLU A 74 -14.80 4.83 -12.02
N LYS A 75 -15.57 4.13 -11.15
CA LYS A 75 -16.81 3.47 -11.55
C LYS A 75 -17.86 4.46 -12.06
N LEU A 76 -18.00 5.63 -11.42
CA LEU A 76 -18.94 6.66 -11.85
C LEU A 76 -18.51 7.27 -13.18
N THR A 77 -17.23 7.58 -13.36
CA THR A 77 -16.65 8.04 -14.62
C THR A 77 -16.91 7.04 -15.75
N ASN A 78 -16.63 5.77 -15.50
CA ASN A 78 -16.87 4.71 -16.47
C ASN A 78 -18.36 4.58 -16.84
N LYS A 79 -19.29 4.72 -15.86
CA LYS A 79 -20.73 4.71 -16.15
C LYS A 79 -21.15 5.84 -17.11
N GLY A 80 -20.53 7.02 -16.99
CA GLY A 80 -20.77 8.15 -17.88
C GLY A 80 -20.47 7.83 -19.35
N GLU A 81 -19.49 6.96 -19.63
CA GLU A 81 -19.13 6.56 -21.01
C GLU A 81 -20.21 5.71 -21.72
N ALA A 82 -21.19 5.18 -20.97
CA ALA A 82 -22.32 4.44 -21.54
C ALA A 82 -23.61 5.28 -21.63
N PHE A 83 -23.57 6.55 -21.20
CA PHE A 83 -24.70 7.44 -21.35
C PHE A 83 -24.93 7.82 -22.82
N LEU A 84 -26.16 8.17 -23.11
CA LEU A 84 -26.47 8.79 -24.39
C LEU A 84 -25.75 10.13 -24.52
N PRO A 85 -25.35 10.55 -25.73
CA PRO A 85 -24.87 11.91 -25.96
C PRO A 85 -25.88 12.93 -25.45
N ASP A 86 -25.39 14.09 -24.99
CA ASP A 86 -26.26 15.15 -24.52
C ASP A 86 -27.14 15.67 -25.65
N PRO A 87 -28.38 16.13 -25.37
CA PRO A 87 -29.21 16.79 -26.38
C PRO A 87 -28.58 18.11 -26.79
N GLU A 88 -28.47 18.32 -28.10
CA GLU A 88 -27.97 19.57 -28.70
C GLU A 88 -29.15 20.55 -28.89
N VAL A 89 -28.98 21.78 -28.39
CA VAL A 89 -29.91 22.86 -28.61
C VAL A 89 -29.21 23.94 -29.46
N GLU A 90 -29.71 24.13 -30.67
CA GLU A 90 -29.17 25.07 -31.62
C GLU A 90 -30.16 26.24 -31.80
N PHE A 91 -29.66 27.46 -31.70
CA PHE A 91 -30.42 28.68 -32.01
C PHE A 91 -29.72 29.47 -33.09
N ASN A 92 -30.38 29.62 -34.22
CA ASN A 92 -29.89 30.42 -35.34
C ASN A 92 -30.73 31.67 -35.51
N TYR A 93 -30.05 32.82 -35.67
CA TYR A 93 -30.67 34.10 -36.03
C TYR A 93 -29.97 34.67 -37.26
N LEU A 94 -30.71 34.82 -38.34
CA LEU A 94 -30.21 35.28 -39.62
C LEU A 94 -30.82 36.67 -39.96
N TRP A 95 -29.94 37.62 -40.21
CA TRP A 95 -30.35 38.95 -40.64
C TRP A 95 -30.60 38.93 -42.15
N GLY A 96 -31.81 39.27 -42.56
CA GLY A 96 -32.15 39.37 -43.99
C GLY A 96 -31.74 40.71 -44.56
N ALA A 97 -31.12 40.70 -45.75
CA ALA A 97 -30.81 41.91 -46.56
C ALA A 97 -31.99 42.27 -47.50
N ASN A 98 -32.04 43.50 -47.95
CA ASN A 98 -32.96 43.97 -48.99
C ASN A 98 -34.46 43.71 -48.70
N GLY A 99 -34.90 43.89 -47.48
CA GLY A 99 -36.31 43.75 -47.09
C GLY A 99 -36.88 42.34 -46.95
N ILE A 100 -36.04 41.29 -47.06
CA ILE A 100 -36.47 39.90 -46.93
C ILE A 100 -36.96 39.59 -45.47
N GLY A 101 -36.46 40.36 -44.46
CA GLY A 101 -36.79 40.21 -43.06
C GLY A 101 -35.87 39.19 -42.37
N ASN A 102 -35.86 39.24 -41.05
CA ASN A 102 -35.04 38.34 -40.23
C ASN A 102 -35.70 36.96 -40.12
N ARG A 103 -34.85 35.92 -39.97
CA ARG A 103 -35.26 34.54 -39.75
C ARG A 103 -34.59 34.02 -38.48
N HIS A 104 -35.30 33.30 -37.69
CA HIS A 104 -34.72 32.58 -36.56
C HIS A 104 -35.31 31.17 -36.46
N ASP A 105 -34.46 30.23 -36.08
CA ASP A 105 -34.85 28.86 -35.84
C ASP A 105 -34.26 28.33 -34.53
N VAL A 106 -35.00 27.45 -33.94
CA VAL A 106 -34.59 26.68 -32.78
C VAL A 106 -34.68 25.21 -33.14
N ARG A 107 -33.61 24.51 -32.92
CA ARG A 107 -33.53 23.05 -33.11
C ARG A 107 -33.09 22.37 -31.84
N VAL A 108 -33.78 21.29 -31.48
CA VAL A 108 -33.35 20.38 -30.38
C VAL A 108 -33.14 19.01 -31.00
N THR A 109 -31.94 18.47 -30.87
CA THR A 109 -31.57 17.18 -31.48
C THR A 109 -31.02 16.26 -30.43
N GLN A 110 -31.49 15.01 -30.40
CA GLN A 110 -30.96 13.92 -29.59
C GLN A 110 -30.34 12.86 -30.50
N SER A 111 -29.08 12.55 -30.25
CA SER A 111 -28.35 11.46 -30.91
C SER A 111 -28.48 10.15 -30.15
N PHE A 112 -28.52 9.06 -30.89
CA PHE A 112 -28.66 7.70 -30.34
C PHE A 112 -27.62 6.78 -30.97
N ASP A 113 -26.92 6.02 -30.13
CA ASP A 113 -26.16 4.88 -30.59
C ASP A 113 -27.12 3.77 -31.08
N PHE A 114 -26.66 2.99 -32.03
CA PHE A 114 -27.42 1.82 -32.46
C PHE A 114 -27.58 0.85 -31.26
N PRO A 115 -28.75 0.20 -31.05
CA PRO A 115 -29.03 -0.59 -29.86
C PRO A 115 -27.99 -1.69 -29.56
N THR A 116 -27.42 -2.32 -30.59
CA THR A 116 -26.34 -3.31 -30.43
C THR A 116 -25.08 -2.69 -29.86
N LEU A 117 -24.70 -1.49 -30.33
CA LEU A 117 -23.54 -0.75 -29.86
C LEU A 117 -23.72 -0.31 -28.39
N SER A 118 -24.91 0.18 -28.04
CA SER A 118 -25.26 0.55 -26.67
C SER A 118 -25.13 -0.63 -25.71
N GLY A 119 -25.61 -1.84 -26.08
CA GLY A 119 -25.43 -3.06 -25.30
C GLY A 119 -23.97 -3.46 -25.11
N MET A 120 -23.16 -3.32 -26.15
CA MET A 120 -21.71 -3.59 -26.09
C MET A 120 -20.98 -2.59 -25.19
N LYS A 121 -21.29 -1.27 -25.26
CA LYS A 121 -20.77 -0.24 -24.39
C LYS A 121 -21.11 -0.52 -22.91
N HIS A 122 -22.34 -0.91 -22.60
CA HIS A 122 -22.74 -1.27 -21.23
C HIS A 122 -21.93 -2.45 -20.69
N SER A 123 -21.74 -3.50 -21.51
CA SER A 123 -20.92 -4.67 -21.10
C SER A 123 -19.45 -4.31 -20.90
N TRP A 124 -18.92 -3.40 -21.71
CA TRP A 124 -17.55 -2.90 -21.59
C TRP A 124 -17.38 -2.03 -20.34
N VAL A 125 -18.28 -1.10 -20.07
CA VAL A 125 -18.29 -0.26 -18.86
C VAL A 125 -18.38 -1.09 -17.58
N LYS A 126 -19.21 -2.15 -17.57
CA LYS A 126 -19.22 -3.12 -16.47
C LYS A 126 -17.84 -3.74 -16.25
N GLY A 127 -17.17 -4.17 -17.33
CA GLY A 127 -15.81 -4.70 -17.25
C GLY A 127 -14.80 -3.70 -16.69
N LYS A 128 -14.87 -2.43 -17.08
CA LYS A 128 -14.04 -1.35 -16.51
C LYS A 128 -14.30 -1.14 -15.01
N GLY A 129 -15.56 -1.21 -14.58
CA GLY A 129 -15.91 -1.14 -13.16
C GLY A 129 -15.36 -2.31 -12.34
N GLU A 130 -15.31 -3.51 -12.94
CA GLU A 130 -14.66 -4.69 -12.33
C GLU A 130 -13.14 -4.51 -12.25
N LEU A 131 -12.49 -3.87 -13.26
CA LEU A 131 -11.07 -3.52 -13.21
C LEU A 131 -10.75 -2.56 -12.06
N ALA A 132 -11.54 -1.50 -11.90
CA ALA A 132 -11.37 -0.56 -10.79
C ALA A 132 -11.48 -1.27 -9.42
N TYR A 133 -12.41 -2.20 -9.30
CA TYR A 133 -12.55 -3.01 -8.09
C TYR A 133 -11.37 -3.94 -7.84
N LEU A 134 -10.83 -4.59 -8.88
CA LEU A 134 -9.67 -5.48 -8.76
C LEU A 134 -8.39 -4.70 -8.42
N LYS A 135 -8.26 -3.48 -8.95
CA LYS A 135 -7.18 -2.55 -8.58
C LYS A 135 -7.24 -2.20 -7.09
N TYR A 136 -8.42 -1.84 -6.59
CA TYR A 136 -8.63 -1.60 -5.16
C TYR A 136 -8.29 -2.83 -4.31
N LYS A 137 -8.72 -4.03 -4.73
CA LYS A 137 -8.38 -5.27 -4.02
C LYS A 137 -6.88 -5.54 -3.95
N ALA A 138 -6.15 -5.28 -5.05
CA ALA A 138 -4.69 -5.45 -5.06
C ALA A 138 -4.01 -4.46 -4.10
N GLU A 139 -4.48 -3.23 -4.04
CA GLU A 139 -3.94 -2.22 -3.12
C GLU A 139 -4.27 -2.56 -1.66
N ARG A 140 -5.51 -3.00 -1.38
CA ARG A 140 -5.89 -3.51 -0.06
C ARG A 140 -4.99 -4.65 0.39
N GLN A 141 -4.76 -5.63 -0.48
CA GLN A 141 -3.88 -6.77 -0.20
C GLN A 141 -2.46 -6.31 0.16
N ASN A 142 -1.89 -5.36 -0.59
CA ASN A 142 -0.55 -4.83 -0.35
C ASN A 142 -0.45 -4.13 1.01
N ILE A 143 -1.45 -3.31 1.37
CA ILE A 143 -1.48 -2.59 2.65
C ILE A 143 -1.61 -3.58 3.82
N LEU A 144 -2.50 -4.58 3.71
CA LEU A 144 -2.66 -5.59 4.75
C LEU A 144 -1.44 -6.50 4.88
N LEU A 145 -0.78 -6.85 3.76
CA LEU A 145 0.48 -7.59 3.79
C LEU A 145 1.57 -6.80 4.50
N ALA A 146 1.74 -5.51 4.19
CA ALA A 146 2.70 -4.65 4.87
C ALA A 146 2.41 -4.54 6.39
N ALA A 147 1.14 -4.45 6.77
CA ALA A 147 0.74 -4.46 8.18
C ALA A 147 1.06 -5.81 8.86
N LYS A 148 0.80 -6.94 8.19
CA LYS A 148 1.14 -8.28 8.69
C LYS A 148 2.65 -8.43 8.86
N GLN A 149 3.45 -7.96 7.92
CA GLN A 149 4.91 -7.96 8.00
C GLN A 149 5.41 -7.13 9.19
N ASN A 150 4.86 -5.93 9.41
CA ASN A 150 5.18 -5.13 10.60
C ASN A 150 4.81 -5.82 11.92
N CYS A 151 3.71 -6.57 11.96
CA CYS A 151 3.37 -7.38 13.12
C CYS A 151 4.37 -8.52 13.35
N ILE A 152 4.81 -9.19 12.28
CA ILE A 152 5.84 -10.25 12.34
C ILE A 152 7.15 -9.68 12.89
N ASP A 153 7.60 -8.54 12.41
CA ASP A 153 8.78 -7.85 12.94
C ASP A 153 8.61 -7.46 14.41
N LEU A 154 7.42 -7.01 14.81
CA LEU A 154 7.14 -6.69 16.21
C LEU A 154 7.22 -7.90 17.14
N VAL A 155 6.75 -9.07 16.70
CA VAL A 155 6.91 -10.31 17.50
C VAL A 155 8.40 -10.59 17.74
N TYR A 156 9.22 -10.49 16.69
CA TYR A 156 10.67 -10.65 16.77
C TYR A 156 11.28 -9.64 17.76
N TYR A 157 11.01 -8.34 17.60
CA TYR A 157 11.60 -7.33 18.47
C TYR A 157 11.07 -7.39 19.91
N ASN A 158 9.82 -7.78 20.12
CA ASN A 158 9.30 -7.99 21.47
C ASN A 158 10.02 -9.15 22.16
N ALA A 159 10.25 -10.26 21.44
CA ALA A 159 11.01 -11.41 21.96
C ALA A 159 12.48 -11.02 22.24
N LEU A 160 13.14 -10.36 21.29
CA LEU A 160 14.53 -9.94 21.40
C LEU A 160 14.73 -8.93 22.55
N VAL A 161 13.86 -7.94 22.69
CA VAL A 161 13.90 -6.96 23.78
C VAL A 161 13.76 -7.65 25.14
N LYS A 162 12.87 -8.62 25.26
CA LYS A 162 12.69 -9.40 26.49
C LYS A 162 13.97 -10.16 26.88
N GLU A 163 14.60 -10.85 25.93
CA GLU A 163 15.82 -11.60 26.18
C GLU A 163 17.01 -10.67 26.47
N LEU A 164 17.16 -9.57 25.69
CA LEU A 164 18.21 -8.58 25.94
C LEU A 164 18.02 -7.83 27.27
N PHE A 165 16.79 -7.65 27.72
CA PHE A 165 16.53 -7.09 29.06
C PHE A 165 17.05 -8.03 30.16
N THR A 166 16.80 -9.32 30.05
CA THR A 166 17.33 -10.33 30.97
C THR A 166 18.85 -10.32 30.97
N HIS A 167 19.47 -10.31 29.77
CA HIS A 167 20.92 -10.22 29.63
C HIS A 167 21.50 -8.95 30.27
N LEU A 168 20.84 -7.81 30.06
CA LEU A 168 21.22 -6.51 30.62
C LEU A 168 21.21 -6.54 32.16
N GLU A 169 20.18 -7.12 32.77
CA GLU A 169 20.09 -7.23 34.24
C GLU A 169 21.16 -8.19 34.79
N GLN A 170 21.47 -9.27 34.08
CA GLN A 170 22.59 -10.15 34.42
C GLN A 170 23.94 -9.42 34.36
N ALA A 171 24.19 -8.67 33.28
CA ALA A 171 25.43 -7.89 33.11
C ALA A 171 25.58 -6.81 34.21
N LYS A 172 24.49 -6.11 34.58
CA LYS A 172 24.50 -5.17 35.72
C LYS A 172 24.85 -5.85 37.03
N SER A 173 24.23 -7.00 37.31
CA SER A 173 24.48 -7.80 38.50
C SER A 173 25.94 -8.21 38.59
N GLN A 174 26.54 -8.64 37.48
CA GLN A 174 27.95 -8.98 37.41
C GLN A 174 28.88 -7.81 37.72
N VAL A 175 28.67 -6.65 37.11
CA VAL A 175 29.47 -5.45 37.42
C VAL A 175 29.40 -5.16 38.92
N SER A 176 28.19 -5.18 39.52
CA SER A 176 28.01 -4.96 40.95
C SER A 176 28.73 -6.01 41.81
N SER A 177 28.71 -7.27 41.38
CA SER A 177 29.44 -8.37 42.08
C SER A 177 30.95 -8.14 42.06
N PHE A 178 31.54 -7.82 40.90
CA PHE A 178 32.97 -7.52 40.76
C PHE A 178 33.39 -6.26 41.54
N GLU A 179 32.56 -5.23 41.60
CA GLU A 179 32.82 -4.04 42.45
C GLU A 179 32.91 -4.38 43.94
N LYS A 180 32.07 -5.32 44.41
CA LYS A 180 32.13 -5.81 45.78
C LYS A 180 33.38 -6.68 46.01
N LYS A 181 33.70 -7.62 45.13
CA LYS A 181 34.88 -8.53 45.22
C LYS A 181 36.19 -7.72 45.22
N ILE A 182 36.31 -6.66 44.43
CA ILE A 182 37.50 -5.79 44.44
C ILE A 182 37.69 -5.11 45.81
N LYS A 183 36.62 -4.63 46.43
CA LYS A 183 36.72 -3.98 47.79
C LYS A 183 37.25 -4.91 48.86
N VAL A 184 37.08 -6.21 48.72
CA VAL A 184 37.62 -7.20 49.67
C VAL A 184 38.90 -7.89 49.17
N GLY A 185 39.41 -7.44 48.01
CA GLY A 185 40.66 -7.97 47.44
C GLY A 185 40.53 -9.30 46.70
N ASP A 186 39.31 -9.72 46.35
CA ASP A 186 38.97 -11.05 45.83
C ASP A 186 38.72 -11.04 44.29
N ALA A 187 39.03 -9.96 43.62
CA ALA A 187 38.94 -9.82 42.14
C ALA A 187 39.93 -8.87 41.57
N ASN A 188 40.26 -9.06 40.26
CA ASN A 188 41.16 -8.21 39.51
C ASN A 188 40.39 -7.03 38.87
N VAL A 189 41.01 -5.83 38.87
CA VAL A 189 40.46 -4.65 38.18
C VAL A 189 40.23 -4.87 36.68
N MET A 190 41.05 -5.70 36.04
CA MET A 190 40.87 -6.07 34.62
C MET A 190 39.55 -6.80 34.38
N ASP A 191 39.11 -7.66 35.30
CA ASP A 191 37.83 -8.38 35.14
C ASP A 191 36.61 -7.46 35.34
N LEU A 192 36.72 -6.49 36.26
CA LEU A 192 35.71 -5.43 36.38
C LEU A 192 35.62 -4.60 35.09
N ASN A 193 36.75 -4.23 34.50
CA ASN A 193 36.78 -3.47 33.25
C ASN A 193 36.12 -4.25 32.10
N LYS A 194 36.40 -5.54 31.97
CA LYS A 194 35.74 -6.43 30.99
C LYS A 194 34.20 -6.46 31.22
N ALA A 195 33.78 -6.66 32.47
CA ALA A 195 32.35 -6.65 32.81
C ALA A 195 31.67 -5.31 32.46
N LYS A 196 32.34 -4.15 32.68
CA LYS A 196 31.82 -2.83 32.30
C LYS A 196 31.72 -2.65 30.80
N VAL A 197 32.73 -3.09 30.03
CA VAL A 197 32.68 -3.06 28.54
C VAL A 197 31.56 -3.94 28.02
N HIS A 198 31.41 -5.15 28.55
CA HIS A 198 30.32 -6.06 28.20
C HIS A 198 28.94 -5.45 28.50
N LEU A 199 28.73 -4.89 29.70
CA LEU A 199 27.52 -4.19 30.07
C LEU A 199 27.18 -3.07 29.06
N THR A 200 28.18 -2.29 28.64
CA THR A 200 27.99 -1.22 27.65
C THR A 200 27.55 -1.78 26.29
N SER A 201 28.13 -2.92 25.87
CA SER A 201 27.75 -3.61 24.63
C SER A 201 26.29 -4.08 24.69
N VAL A 202 25.93 -4.79 25.76
CA VAL A 202 24.54 -5.29 25.96
C VAL A 202 23.53 -4.15 26.04
N GLN A 203 23.86 -3.06 26.76
CA GLN A 203 23.02 -1.86 26.80
C GLN A 203 22.81 -1.27 25.41
N GLY A 204 23.85 -1.26 24.57
CA GLY A 204 23.75 -0.81 23.18
C GLY A 204 22.83 -1.67 22.33
N LYS A 205 22.93 -3.01 22.45
CA LYS A 205 22.06 -3.98 21.75
C LYS A 205 20.59 -3.78 22.18
N PHE A 206 20.34 -3.72 23.50
CA PHE A 206 19.01 -3.49 24.05
C PHE A 206 18.39 -2.19 23.56
N SER A 207 19.13 -1.08 23.62
CA SER A 207 18.63 0.23 23.17
C SER A 207 18.26 0.25 21.71
N ARG A 208 19.06 -0.38 20.84
CA ARG A 208 18.74 -0.50 19.40
C ARG A 208 17.45 -1.30 19.16
N ALA A 209 17.31 -2.44 19.80
CA ALA A 209 16.11 -3.26 19.69
C ALA A 209 14.84 -2.51 20.15
N GLU A 210 14.94 -1.76 21.26
CA GLU A 210 13.84 -0.91 21.77
C GLU A 210 13.46 0.22 20.80
N VAL A 211 14.45 0.84 20.14
CA VAL A 211 14.19 1.89 19.12
C VAL A 211 13.41 1.30 17.93
N GLU A 212 13.85 0.15 17.42
CA GLU A 212 13.16 -0.51 16.31
C GLU A 212 11.75 -0.96 16.68
N ARG A 213 11.57 -1.52 17.87
CA ARG A 213 10.24 -1.87 18.38
C ARG A 213 9.31 -0.66 18.42
N LYS A 214 9.79 0.48 18.91
CA LYS A 214 9.01 1.73 18.95
C LYS A 214 8.72 2.28 17.57
N ARG A 215 9.66 2.16 16.61
CA ARG A 215 9.47 2.55 15.22
C ARG A 215 8.32 1.76 14.59
N LEU A 216 8.32 0.44 14.71
CA LEU A 216 7.29 -0.44 14.16
C LEU A 216 5.90 -0.17 14.77
N LEU A 217 5.82 0.07 16.08
CA LEU A 217 4.56 0.47 16.73
C LEU A 217 4.05 1.81 16.18
N SER A 218 4.94 2.76 15.91
CA SER A 218 4.57 4.05 15.30
C SER A 218 4.09 3.87 13.85
N GLU A 219 4.69 2.97 13.08
CA GLU A 219 4.25 2.64 11.73
C GLU A 219 2.86 1.99 11.73
N LEU A 220 2.63 0.99 12.58
CA LEU A 220 1.29 0.40 12.72
C LEU A 220 0.25 1.42 13.15
N ARG A 221 0.61 2.32 14.07
CA ARG A 221 -0.27 3.43 14.47
C ARG A 221 -0.61 4.35 13.30
N SER A 222 0.38 4.67 12.47
CA SER A 222 0.17 5.46 11.24
C SER A 222 -0.77 4.73 10.27
N MET A 223 -0.54 3.42 10.05
CA MET A 223 -1.41 2.60 9.21
C MET A 223 -2.84 2.50 9.77
N ASN A 224 -3.01 2.59 11.08
CA ASN A 224 -4.32 2.57 11.77
C ASN A 224 -4.97 3.98 11.91
N GLY A 225 -4.59 4.91 11.04
CA GLY A 225 -5.17 6.26 11.04
C GLY A 225 -4.86 7.06 12.31
N GLY A 226 -3.73 6.81 12.96
CA GLY A 226 -3.30 7.47 14.19
C GLY A 226 -3.82 6.82 15.48
N ASN A 227 -4.71 5.84 15.40
CA ASN A 227 -5.20 5.13 16.57
C ASN A 227 -4.11 4.21 17.15
N PRO A 228 -3.93 4.14 18.47
CA PRO A 228 -2.94 3.26 19.08
C PRO A 228 -3.29 1.80 18.86
N ILE A 229 -2.24 0.97 18.70
CA ILE A 229 -2.33 -0.49 18.61
C ILE A 229 -1.55 -1.07 19.79
N GLY A 230 -2.21 -1.91 20.58
CA GLY A 230 -1.63 -2.60 21.71
C GLY A 230 -1.15 -4.00 21.31
N PHE A 231 -0.06 -4.10 20.53
CA PHE A 231 0.50 -5.38 20.11
C PHE A 231 1.80 -5.68 20.84
N ASN A 232 1.81 -6.77 21.63
CA ASN A 232 2.94 -7.16 22.50
C ASN A 232 3.27 -8.66 22.45
N ALA A 233 2.78 -9.39 21.44
CA ALA A 233 3.09 -10.80 21.26
C ALA A 233 4.60 -11.02 21.15
N THR A 234 5.12 -12.05 21.81
CA THR A 234 6.54 -12.45 21.81
C THR A 234 6.78 -13.81 21.15
N TYR A 235 5.73 -14.40 20.59
CA TYR A 235 5.77 -15.67 19.85
C TYR A 235 4.75 -15.61 18.70
N TYR A 236 5.01 -16.40 17.68
CA TYR A 236 4.12 -16.51 16.53
C TYR A 236 3.01 -17.53 16.81
N GLU A 237 1.79 -17.21 16.38
CA GLU A 237 0.66 -18.11 16.53
C GLU A 237 0.85 -19.37 15.65
N LEU A 238 0.36 -20.50 16.16
CA LEU A 238 0.28 -21.74 15.41
C LEU A 238 -0.94 -21.67 14.47
N GLY A 239 -0.80 -22.11 13.23
CA GLY A 239 -1.94 -22.22 12.32
C GLY A 239 -1.65 -21.95 10.87
N GLU A 240 -0.62 -21.16 10.56
CA GLU A 240 -0.18 -20.99 9.17
C GLU A 240 1.04 -21.91 8.94
N ASP A 241 0.87 -22.90 8.09
CA ASP A 241 1.94 -23.82 7.70
C ASP A 241 2.20 -23.75 6.21
N LEU A 242 3.40 -24.16 5.80
CA LEU A 242 3.77 -24.22 4.39
C LEU A 242 2.93 -25.31 3.70
N PRO A 243 2.31 -25.02 2.53
CA PRO A 243 1.60 -26.02 1.76
C PRO A 243 2.47 -27.24 1.44
N ALA A 244 1.93 -28.46 1.57
CA ALA A 244 2.69 -29.67 1.31
C ALA A 244 3.03 -29.85 -0.18
N ASP A 245 2.18 -29.36 -1.08
CA ASP A 245 2.34 -29.40 -2.54
C ASP A 245 2.16 -28.01 -3.12
N PHE A 246 3.23 -27.48 -3.70
CA PHE A 246 3.26 -26.16 -4.32
C PHE A 246 2.29 -26.07 -5.51
N GLU A 247 2.27 -27.08 -6.40
CA GLU A 247 1.46 -27.01 -7.63
C GLU A 247 -0.04 -26.99 -7.33
N ALA A 248 -0.49 -27.86 -6.43
CA ALA A 248 -1.89 -27.90 -6.00
C ALA A 248 -2.31 -26.59 -5.31
N TRP A 249 -1.44 -26.03 -4.46
CA TRP A 249 -1.66 -24.76 -3.80
C TRP A 249 -1.66 -23.60 -4.79
N PHE A 250 -0.72 -23.57 -5.75
CA PHE A 250 -0.59 -22.51 -6.75
C PHE A 250 -1.85 -22.37 -7.62
N GLN A 251 -2.47 -23.49 -8.02
CA GLN A 251 -3.71 -23.44 -8.80
C GLN A 251 -4.82 -22.66 -8.07
N THR A 252 -4.93 -22.86 -6.76
CA THR A 252 -5.89 -22.14 -5.93
C THR A 252 -5.47 -20.67 -5.73
N ALA A 253 -4.21 -20.42 -5.40
CA ALA A 253 -3.65 -19.09 -5.15
C ALA A 253 -3.75 -18.17 -6.38
N SER A 254 -3.42 -18.71 -7.58
CA SER A 254 -3.51 -17.95 -8.83
C SER A 254 -4.94 -17.50 -9.16
N GLY A 255 -5.94 -18.30 -8.78
CA GLY A 255 -7.35 -17.96 -8.95
C GLY A 255 -7.83 -16.86 -7.99
N LYS A 256 -7.26 -16.79 -6.79
CA LYS A 256 -7.60 -15.80 -5.76
C LYS A 256 -6.87 -14.46 -5.94
N SER A 257 -5.68 -14.44 -6.56
CA SER A 257 -4.84 -13.25 -6.67
C SER A 257 -5.54 -12.10 -7.41
N PRO A 258 -5.74 -10.94 -6.79
CA PRO A 258 -6.33 -9.77 -7.44
C PRO A 258 -5.50 -9.26 -8.62
N SER A 259 -4.17 -9.36 -8.54
CA SER A 259 -3.26 -8.95 -9.63
C SER A 259 -3.41 -9.82 -10.87
N ILE A 260 -3.56 -11.14 -10.71
CA ILE A 260 -3.80 -12.07 -11.82
C ILE A 260 -5.21 -11.86 -12.41
N GLN A 261 -6.21 -11.71 -11.54
CA GLN A 261 -7.57 -11.40 -11.99
C GLN A 261 -7.63 -10.08 -12.76
N TYR A 262 -6.87 -9.06 -12.33
CA TYR A 262 -6.79 -7.77 -13.01
C TYR A 262 -6.25 -7.88 -14.44
N VAL A 263 -5.12 -8.55 -14.65
CA VAL A 263 -4.53 -8.65 -16.00
C VAL A 263 -5.39 -9.49 -16.94
N ARG A 264 -6.03 -10.56 -16.45
CA ARG A 264 -7.02 -11.33 -17.20
C ARG A 264 -8.22 -10.49 -17.61
N LYS A 265 -8.75 -9.72 -16.66
CA LYS A 265 -9.89 -8.82 -16.90
C LYS A 265 -9.55 -7.69 -17.84
N ALA A 266 -8.32 -7.14 -17.77
CA ALA A 266 -7.85 -6.11 -18.69
C ALA A 266 -7.85 -6.61 -20.15
N ALA A 267 -7.36 -7.81 -20.40
CA ALA A 267 -7.41 -8.42 -21.75
C ALA A 267 -8.85 -8.65 -22.24
N GLU A 268 -9.78 -9.04 -21.33
CA GLU A 268 -11.21 -9.17 -21.66
C GLU A 268 -11.83 -7.82 -22.03
N VAL A 269 -11.54 -6.76 -21.26
CA VAL A 269 -12.04 -5.40 -21.50
C VAL A 269 -11.52 -4.86 -22.83
N ASP A 270 -10.23 -5.05 -23.14
CA ASP A 270 -9.65 -4.67 -24.44
C ASP A 270 -10.24 -5.46 -25.60
N LYS A 271 -10.59 -6.73 -25.39
CA LYS A 271 -11.33 -7.54 -26.40
C LYS A 271 -12.73 -6.96 -26.65
N LYS A 272 -13.43 -6.52 -25.60
CA LYS A 272 -14.73 -5.85 -25.75
C LYS A 272 -14.59 -4.51 -26.47
N GLN A 273 -13.56 -3.72 -26.16
CA GLN A 273 -13.25 -2.47 -26.85
C GLN A 273 -13.00 -2.70 -28.35
N LEU A 274 -12.21 -3.71 -28.71
CA LEU A 274 -12.01 -4.10 -30.11
C LEU A 274 -13.32 -4.44 -30.81
N SER A 275 -14.24 -5.09 -30.12
CA SER A 275 -15.57 -5.41 -30.68
C SER A 275 -16.39 -4.16 -30.93
N ILE A 276 -16.38 -3.20 -30.00
CA ILE A 276 -17.01 -1.88 -30.12
C ILE A 276 -16.42 -1.13 -31.33
N ASP A 277 -15.09 -1.07 -31.43
CA ASP A 277 -14.43 -0.34 -32.51
C ASP A 277 -14.65 -0.97 -33.89
N LYS A 278 -14.84 -2.28 -33.96
CA LYS A 278 -15.28 -2.95 -35.22
C LYS A 278 -16.69 -2.57 -35.64
N THR A 279 -17.56 -2.21 -34.70
CA THR A 279 -18.95 -1.78 -35.00
C THR A 279 -19.08 -0.27 -35.15
N SER A 280 -17.99 0.50 -34.95
CA SER A 280 -17.98 1.97 -35.03
C SER A 280 -18.20 2.53 -36.46
N TRP A 281 -18.33 1.67 -37.48
CA TRP A 281 -18.76 2.03 -38.84
C TRP A 281 -20.28 2.17 -38.98
N ILE A 282 -21.04 1.71 -37.97
CA ILE A 282 -22.51 1.83 -37.98
C ILE A 282 -22.84 3.31 -37.80
N PRO A 283 -23.69 3.88 -38.66
CA PRO A 283 -24.08 5.29 -38.55
C PRO A 283 -24.82 5.57 -37.24
N GLU A 284 -24.62 6.75 -36.67
CA GLU A 284 -25.39 7.26 -35.55
C GLU A 284 -26.70 7.85 -36.05
N LEU A 285 -27.79 7.64 -35.34
CA LEU A 285 -29.10 8.18 -35.63
C LEU A 285 -29.39 9.35 -34.71
N SER A 286 -29.98 10.41 -35.28
CA SER A 286 -30.46 11.54 -34.49
C SER A 286 -31.90 11.85 -34.79
N VAL A 287 -32.64 12.22 -33.78
CA VAL A 287 -34.04 12.67 -33.87
C VAL A 287 -34.13 14.06 -33.25
N GLY A 288 -34.79 14.97 -33.91
CA GLY A 288 -34.92 16.31 -33.38
C GLY A 288 -36.25 16.96 -33.73
N TYR A 289 -36.48 18.10 -33.11
CA TYR A 289 -37.56 19.00 -33.39
C TYR A 289 -37.01 20.35 -33.81
N MET A 290 -37.56 20.94 -34.89
CA MET A 290 -37.16 22.23 -35.38
C MET A 290 -38.38 23.16 -35.49
N SER A 291 -38.19 24.39 -35.03
CA SER A 291 -39.16 25.48 -35.20
C SER A 291 -38.46 26.66 -35.86
N GLU A 292 -38.98 27.08 -37.03
CA GLU A 292 -38.45 28.17 -37.81
C GLU A 292 -39.51 29.29 -37.94
N ILE A 293 -39.09 30.54 -37.77
CA ILE A 293 -39.95 31.71 -37.92
C ILE A 293 -39.25 32.67 -38.92
N ALA A 294 -39.93 32.92 -40.05
CA ALA A 294 -39.48 33.83 -41.10
C ALA A 294 -40.59 34.84 -41.40
N LYS A 295 -40.45 36.11 -40.98
CA LYS A 295 -41.50 37.14 -41.02
C LYS A 295 -42.79 36.70 -40.33
N ALA A 296 -43.87 36.45 -41.12
CA ALA A 296 -45.17 36.02 -40.64
C ALA A 296 -45.33 34.49 -40.69
N ASP A 297 -44.46 33.76 -41.33
CA ASP A 297 -44.57 32.32 -41.53
C ASP A 297 -43.87 31.57 -40.40
N LYS A 298 -44.54 30.52 -39.89
CA LYS A 298 -44.00 29.63 -38.83
C LYS A 298 -44.02 28.22 -39.33
N TYR A 299 -42.81 27.61 -39.36
CA TYR A 299 -42.66 26.21 -39.73
C TYR A 299 -42.27 25.41 -38.47
N ARG A 300 -42.81 24.21 -38.33
CA ARG A 300 -42.47 23.30 -37.28
C ARG A 300 -42.41 21.87 -37.83
N GLY A 301 -41.41 21.13 -37.43
CA GLY A 301 -41.25 19.77 -37.94
C GLY A 301 -40.31 18.92 -37.14
N LEU A 302 -40.30 17.63 -37.46
CA LEU A 302 -39.35 16.67 -36.96
C LEU A 302 -38.15 16.61 -37.89
N THR A 303 -36.95 16.51 -37.33
CA THR A 303 -35.71 16.26 -38.07
C THR A 303 -35.20 14.87 -37.76
N LEU A 304 -34.82 14.16 -38.83
CA LEU A 304 -34.12 12.86 -38.71
C LEU A 304 -32.75 13.06 -39.36
N GLY A 305 -31.71 12.72 -38.60
CA GLY A 305 -30.33 12.82 -39.07
C GLY A 305 -29.62 11.47 -38.98
N VAL A 306 -28.65 11.29 -39.85
CA VAL A 306 -27.76 10.12 -39.89
C VAL A 306 -26.34 10.63 -40.01
N SER A 307 -25.49 10.32 -39.02
CA SER A 307 -24.07 10.66 -39.04
C SER A 307 -23.26 9.45 -39.50
N ILE A 308 -22.55 9.58 -40.60
CA ILE A 308 -21.75 8.49 -41.19
C ILE A 308 -20.26 8.75 -40.90
N PRO A 309 -19.57 7.93 -40.11
CA PRO A 309 -18.18 8.14 -39.73
C PRO A 309 -17.21 7.71 -40.85
N LEU A 310 -16.93 8.61 -41.83
CA LEU A 310 -16.09 8.28 -42.97
C LEU A 310 -14.58 8.28 -42.69
N TRP A 311 -14.09 9.10 -41.76
CA TRP A 311 -12.64 9.28 -41.54
C TRP A 311 -12.19 8.97 -40.09
N THR A 312 -13.05 9.13 -39.11
CA THR A 312 -12.71 9.04 -37.69
C THR A 312 -12.32 7.62 -37.24
N ASN A 313 -12.72 6.58 -38.00
CA ASN A 313 -12.57 5.19 -37.59
C ASN A 313 -11.40 4.43 -38.27
N GLY A 314 -10.67 5.10 -39.21
CA GLY A 314 -9.67 4.42 -40.05
C GLY A 314 -8.56 3.63 -39.31
N ASN A 315 -8.16 4.13 -38.13
CA ASN A 315 -7.13 3.49 -37.32
C ASN A 315 -7.63 2.91 -36.00
N LYS A 316 -8.88 3.14 -35.60
CA LYS A 316 -9.42 2.67 -34.30
C LYS A 316 -9.29 1.15 -34.13
N VAL A 317 -9.71 0.39 -35.14
CA VAL A 317 -9.65 -1.08 -35.12
C VAL A 317 -8.20 -1.58 -35.03
N LYS A 318 -7.27 -0.97 -35.77
CA LYS A 318 -5.85 -1.32 -35.72
C LYS A 318 -5.27 -1.03 -34.34
N GLN A 319 -5.62 0.12 -33.76
CA GLN A 319 -5.20 0.55 -32.41
C GLN A 319 -5.71 -0.44 -31.36
N SER A 320 -7.01 -0.77 -31.37
CA SER A 320 -7.60 -1.68 -30.39
C SER A 320 -7.08 -3.11 -30.53
N LYS A 321 -6.78 -3.56 -31.77
CA LYS A 321 -6.12 -4.84 -32.00
C LYS A 321 -4.71 -4.85 -31.39
N ALA A 322 -3.94 -3.79 -31.59
CA ALA A 322 -2.61 -3.68 -30.98
C ALA A 322 -2.68 -3.61 -29.44
N ARG A 323 -3.66 -2.89 -28.86
CA ARG A 323 -3.91 -2.86 -27.41
C ARG A 323 -4.24 -4.25 -26.87
N LEU A 324 -5.14 -4.99 -27.50
CA LEU A 324 -5.46 -6.35 -27.11
C LEU A 324 -4.24 -7.27 -27.16
N THR A 325 -3.42 -7.20 -28.21
CA THR A 325 -2.17 -7.98 -28.30
C THR A 325 -1.22 -7.63 -27.16
N ALA A 326 -1.06 -6.34 -26.85
CA ALA A 326 -0.24 -5.89 -25.73
C ALA A 326 -0.79 -6.37 -24.37
N ALA A 327 -2.11 -6.32 -24.16
CA ALA A 327 -2.75 -6.79 -22.93
C ALA A 327 -2.56 -8.32 -22.75
N GLN A 328 -2.71 -9.11 -23.83
CA GLN A 328 -2.48 -10.55 -23.80
C GLN A 328 -1.01 -10.90 -23.50
N SER A 329 -0.05 -10.20 -24.12
CA SER A 329 1.36 -10.39 -23.84
C SER A 329 1.70 -10.02 -22.39
N ARG A 330 1.12 -8.94 -21.87
CA ARG A 330 1.26 -8.53 -20.46
C ARG A 330 0.65 -9.55 -19.51
N GLN A 331 -0.52 -10.09 -19.83
CA GLN A 331 -1.14 -11.16 -19.06
C GLN A 331 -0.20 -12.37 -18.95
N THR A 332 0.32 -12.87 -20.08
CA THR A 332 1.26 -14.00 -20.08
C THR A 332 2.52 -13.70 -19.25
N ALA A 333 3.10 -12.51 -19.42
CA ALA A 333 4.29 -12.11 -18.67
C ALA A 333 4.04 -12.05 -17.16
N VAL A 334 2.92 -11.45 -16.74
CA VAL A 334 2.57 -11.35 -15.31
C VAL A 334 2.24 -12.71 -14.70
N GLU A 335 1.52 -13.59 -15.43
CA GLU A 335 1.23 -14.95 -14.98
C GLU A 335 2.51 -15.77 -14.81
N GLN A 336 3.46 -15.69 -15.75
CA GLN A 336 4.75 -16.37 -15.65
C GLN A 336 5.57 -15.82 -14.48
N GLN A 337 5.68 -14.49 -14.37
CA GLN A 337 6.42 -13.87 -13.27
C GLN A 337 5.83 -14.26 -11.92
N PHE A 338 4.51 -14.26 -11.79
CA PHE A 338 3.80 -14.65 -10.56
C PHE A 338 4.12 -16.09 -10.17
N TYR A 339 4.08 -17.03 -11.14
CA TYR A 339 4.45 -18.44 -10.91
C TYR A 339 5.88 -18.57 -10.36
N TYR A 340 6.86 -18.03 -11.07
CA TYR A 340 8.27 -18.17 -10.66
C TYR A 340 8.59 -17.42 -9.37
N THR A 341 7.94 -16.28 -9.12
CA THR A 341 8.09 -15.56 -7.84
C THR A 341 7.57 -16.41 -6.68
N LEU A 342 6.37 -16.96 -6.79
CA LEU A 342 5.82 -17.81 -5.74
C LEU A 342 6.58 -19.13 -5.57
N GLN A 343 7.08 -19.72 -6.66
CA GLN A 343 7.92 -20.91 -6.59
C GLN A 343 9.23 -20.65 -5.82
N SER A 344 9.87 -19.52 -6.10
CA SER A 344 11.07 -19.09 -5.37
C SER A 344 10.80 -18.83 -3.90
N GLN A 345 9.71 -18.11 -3.60
CA GLN A 345 9.29 -17.83 -2.22
C GLN A 345 8.92 -19.11 -1.45
N TYR A 346 8.31 -20.07 -2.11
CA TYR A 346 8.01 -21.38 -1.51
C TYR A 346 9.28 -22.14 -1.15
N ALA A 347 10.26 -22.20 -2.05
CA ALA A 347 11.54 -22.84 -1.80
C ALA A 347 12.32 -22.15 -0.66
N GLU A 348 12.30 -20.81 -0.62
CA GLU A 348 12.87 -20.00 0.45
C GLU A 348 12.18 -20.29 1.79
N ALA A 349 10.85 -20.26 1.84
CA ALA A 349 10.09 -20.57 3.05
C ALA A 349 10.35 -21.99 3.56
N ALA A 350 10.48 -22.99 2.67
CA ALA A 350 10.80 -24.35 3.04
C ALA A 350 12.20 -24.47 3.68
N SER A 351 13.19 -23.79 3.10
CA SER A 351 14.55 -23.75 3.66
C SER A 351 14.60 -23.04 5.00
N LEU A 352 13.95 -21.88 5.12
CA LEU A 352 13.90 -21.11 6.37
C LEU A 352 13.16 -21.87 7.48
N LYS A 353 12.08 -22.60 7.15
CA LYS A 353 11.37 -23.45 8.10
C LYS A 353 12.30 -24.50 8.69
N ALA A 354 12.96 -25.30 7.84
CA ALA A 354 13.88 -26.33 8.28
C ALA A 354 15.04 -25.77 9.14
N ASN A 355 15.61 -24.63 8.71
CA ASN A 355 16.67 -23.97 9.46
C ASN A 355 16.18 -23.45 10.83
N SER A 356 15.01 -22.80 10.89
CA SER A 356 14.48 -22.25 12.13
C SER A 356 14.16 -23.35 13.15
N GLU A 357 13.61 -24.48 12.70
CA GLU A 357 13.34 -25.66 13.55
C GLU A 357 14.64 -26.26 14.10
N MET A 358 15.65 -26.48 13.24
CA MET A 358 16.95 -27.00 13.63
C MET A 358 17.64 -26.08 14.64
N MET A 359 17.69 -24.76 14.36
CA MET A 359 18.34 -23.78 15.25
C MET A 359 17.61 -23.68 16.60
N ARG A 360 16.28 -23.69 16.59
CA ARG A 360 15.48 -23.68 17.84
C ARG A 360 15.74 -24.91 18.67
N GLN A 361 15.79 -26.10 18.06
CA GLN A 361 16.12 -27.35 18.77
C GLN A 361 17.52 -27.27 19.37
N ALA A 362 18.53 -26.90 18.57
CA ALA A 362 19.91 -26.79 19.04
C ALA A 362 20.06 -25.79 20.21
N LEU A 363 19.39 -24.62 20.10
CA LEU A 363 19.42 -23.61 21.16
C LEU A 363 18.74 -24.08 22.46
N THR A 364 17.65 -24.84 22.32
CA THR A 364 16.94 -25.39 23.50
C THR A 364 17.76 -26.46 24.21
N GLU A 365 18.43 -27.33 23.45
CA GLU A 365 19.31 -28.37 23.98
C GLU A 365 20.59 -27.80 24.61
N ALA A 366 21.10 -26.69 24.10
CA ALA A 366 22.35 -26.04 24.54
C ALA A 366 22.12 -24.90 25.55
N ASP A 367 20.91 -24.69 26.08
CA ASP A 367 20.67 -23.59 27.05
C ASP A 367 21.34 -23.88 28.40
N ASN A 368 22.55 -23.40 28.52
CA ASN A 368 23.40 -23.53 29.72
C ASN A 368 23.59 -22.20 30.46
N ARG A 369 22.82 -21.15 30.17
CA ARG A 369 22.97 -19.78 30.73
C ARG A 369 23.03 -19.76 32.27
N ASN A 370 22.15 -20.48 32.92
CA ASN A 370 22.11 -20.53 34.38
C ASN A 370 23.33 -21.25 34.94
N PHE A 371 23.77 -22.34 34.28
CA PHE A 371 24.96 -23.08 34.66
C PHE A 371 26.24 -22.23 34.50
N LEU A 372 26.39 -21.52 33.41
CA LEU A 372 27.51 -20.59 33.17
C LEU A 372 27.58 -19.50 34.26
N LEU A 373 26.42 -18.93 34.63
CA LEU A 373 26.35 -17.91 35.68
C LEU A 373 26.78 -18.50 37.05
N GLU A 374 26.32 -19.70 37.38
CA GLU A 374 26.68 -20.39 38.62
C GLU A 374 28.16 -20.75 38.66
N ALA A 375 28.72 -21.35 37.60
CA ALA A 375 30.13 -21.73 37.50
C ALA A 375 31.04 -20.52 37.64
N GLN A 376 30.69 -19.40 36.98
CA GLN A 376 31.42 -18.14 37.11
C GLN A 376 31.35 -17.54 38.53
N SER A 377 30.19 -17.64 39.19
CA SER A 377 30.03 -17.12 40.55
C SER A 377 30.88 -17.89 41.58
N LYS A 378 31.04 -19.20 41.36
CA LYS A 378 31.89 -20.09 42.16
C LYS A 378 33.39 -20.03 41.80
N GLY A 379 33.74 -19.35 40.72
CA GLY A 379 35.12 -19.27 40.24
C GLY A 379 35.60 -20.49 39.48
N GLU A 380 34.71 -21.38 39.06
CA GLU A 380 35.00 -22.59 38.27
C GLU A 380 35.39 -22.26 36.84
N ILE A 381 34.89 -21.15 36.31
CA ILE A 381 35.29 -20.56 34.99
C ILE A 381 35.72 -19.11 35.18
N SER A 382 36.62 -18.66 34.31
CA SER A 382 37.05 -17.26 34.31
C SER A 382 35.98 -16.33 33.76
N MET A 383 36.13 -15.01 34.04
CA MET A 383 35.26 -14.01 33.46
C MET A 383 35.33 -14.00 31.92
N VAL A 384 36.48 -14.28 31.34
CA VAL A 384 36.66 -14.30 29.88
C VAL A 384 35.90 -15.47 29.27
N GLU A 385 36.04 -16.64 29.83
CA GLU A 385 35.32 -17.86 29.39
C GLU A 385 33.81 -17.63 29.47
N TYR A 386 33.32 -17.12 30.61
CA TYR A 386 31.92 -16.76 30.79
C TYR A 386 31.42 -15.81 29.70
N LEU A 387 32.16 -14.71 29.41
CA LEU A 387 31.76 -13.72 28.41
C LEU A 387 31.72 -14.31 27.01
N VAL A 388 32.66 -15.15 26.63
CA VAL A 388 32.69 -15.81 25.32
C VAL A 388 31.48 -16.72 25.16
N GLU A 389 31.19 -17.56 26.12
CA GLU A 389 30.07 -18.51 26.05
C GLU A 389 28.70 -17.82 26.06
N ILE A 390 28.53 -16.79 26.91
CA ILE A 390 27.24 -16.08 27.00
C ILE A 390 26.98 -15.22 25.76
N ASP A 391 28.01 -14.57 25.21
CA ASP A 391 27.86 -13.79 23.97
C ASP A 391 27.53 -14.70 22.79
N GLN A 392 28.18 -15.89 22.69
CA GLN A 392 27.88 -16.89 21.66
C GLN A 392 26.42 -17.39 21.76
N TYR A 393 25.93 -17.64 22.99
CA TYR A 393 24.55 -18.02 23.20
C TYR A 393 23.56 -16.93 22.70
N TYR A 394 23.78 -15.67 23.07
CA TYR A 394 22.90 -14.58 22.67
C TYR A 394 22.98 -14.26 21.17
N GLU A 395 24.12 -14.47 20.52
CA GLU A 395 24.24 -14.41 19.07
C GLU A 395 23.44 -15.52 18.38
N ALA A 396 23.54 -16.76 18.87
CA ALA A 396 22.74 -17.88 18.37
C ALA A 396 21.23 -17.67 18.58
N LEU A 397 20.85 -17.10 19.71
CA LEU A 397 19.45 -16.74 20.01
C LEU A 397 18.92 -15.68 19.04
N GLU A 398 19.66 -14.60 18.81
CA GLU A 398 19.29 -13.53 17.88
C GLU A 398 19.17 -14.09 16.46
N GLN A 399 20.11 -14.94 16.02
CA GLN A 399 20.07 -15.60 14.72
C GLN A 399 18.84 -16.53 14.59
N THR A 400 18.51 -17.29 15.63
CA THR A 400 17.32 -18.17 15.66
C THR A 400 16.03 -17.36 15.51
N LEU A 401 15.87 -16.30 16.31
CA LEU A 401 14.72 -15.41 16.26
C LEU A 401 14.60 -14.72 14.90
N SER A 402 15.72 -14.27 14.31
CA SER A 402 15.72 -13.63 12.99
C SER A 402 15.34 -14.61 11.87
N THR A 403 15.86 -15.85 11.91
CA THR A 403 15.52 -16.88 10.93
C THR A 403 14.03 -17.27 11.01
N GLU A 404 13.47 -17.34 12.21
CA GLU A 404 12.04 -17.58 12.40
C GLU A 404 11.20 -16.41 11.85
N ARG A 405 11.59 -15.17 12.10
CA ARG A 405 10.97 -13.98 11.52
C ARG A 405 10.97 -14.05 10.00
N ASP A 406 12.12 -14.37 9.39
CA ASP A 406 12.29 -14.42 7.94
C ASP A 406 11.42 -15.54 7.34
N TYR A 407 11.32 -16.69 8.02
CA TYR A 407 10.35 -17.73 7.65
C TYR A 407 8.90 -17.21 7.66
N ARG A 408 8.51 -16.49 8.71
CA ARG A 408 7.15 -15.93 8.84
C ARG A 408 6.88 -14.86 7.77
N HIS A 409 7.88 -14.05 7.40
CA HIS A 409 7.78 -13.13 6.27
C HIS A 409 7.55 -13.84 4.94
N ALA A 410 8.34 -14.86 4.63
CA ALA A 410 8.17 -15.65 3.41
C ALA A 410 6.79 -16.32 3.36
N LEU A 411 6.33 -16.89 4.47
CA LEU A 411 4.99 -17.48 4.58
C LEU A 411 3.87 -16.45 4.43
N ALA A 412 4.02 -15.26 5.01
CA ALA A 412 3.05 -14.18 4.85
C ALA A 412 2.96 -13.67 3.40
N GLN A 413 4.08 -13.65 2.67
CA GLN A 413 4.11 -13.29 1.25
C GLN A 413 3.41 -14.36 0.39
N LEU A 414 3.66 -15.65 0.65
CA LEU A 414 2.95 -16.75 -0.02
C LEU A 414 1.44 -16.65 0.21
N ASN A 415 1.01 -16.49 1.46
CA ASN A 415 -0.39 -16.44 1.86
C ASN A 415 -1.03 -15.05 1.64
N ALA A 416 -0.32 -14.11 1.00
CA ALA A 416 -0.86 -12.78 0.72
C ALA A 416 -2.17 -12.81 -0.08
N VAL A 417 -2.37 -13.84 -0.89
CA VAL A 417 -3.60 -14.03 -1.70
C VAL A 417 -4.85 -14.29 -0.86
N GLU A 418 -4.72 -14.52 0.43
CA GLU A 418 -5.81 -14.74 1.37
C GLU A 418 -6.22 -13.48 2.16
N LEU A 419 -5.40 -12.42 2.05
CA LEU A 419 -5.66 -11.10 2.61
C LEU A 419 -6.63 -10.32 1.69
#